data_ab98362690b9f03af77bf60385d8fe6d
#
_entry.id   ab98362690b9f03af77bf60385d8fe6d
#
_cell.length_a   1.000
_cell.length_b   1.000
_cell.length_c   1.000
_cell.angle_alpha   90.00
_cell.angle_beta   90.00
_cell.angle_gamma   90.00
#
_symmetry.space_group_name_H-M   'P 1'
#
loop_
_entity.id
_entity.type
_entity.pdbx_description
1 polymer ?
#
loop_
_entity_poly.entity_id
_entity_poly.type
_entity_poly.pdbx_seq_one_letter_code
_entity_poly.pdbx_strand_id
1 'polypeptide(L)'
;MTHPIVKSFYDTATGSWQYVFHDPETREGAIVDPVLDYDPNAGATATRRADEILAYVAGEGLTIKWILDTHPHADHFSAGPYLKEQLGAPTAIGEKVVEVQKLWKGIYNLDDGFRIDGGQWGRLFADGETFMIGGIEVAVLFTPGHTLASIAYVAGDAAFVHDTLMMPDSGTSRADFPGGDAAILHASIERILALPDDTRVFVGHDYAPDGREPLCESTVRQQRESNIHIRDGFARSDYVALRDARDATLPLPDLMLAALQINIRGGRLPEPEANGQRYLKIPLNQFEGDFSE
;
A
#
# COMPACT_ATOMS: atom_id res chain seq x y z
N MET A 1 4.06 12.64 -23.96
CA MET A 1 3.13 12.36 -22.84
C MET A 1 3.57 13.24 -21.69
N THR A 2 2.64 13.84 -20.96
CA THR A 2 2.95 14.62 -19.77
C THR A 2 3.40 13.67 -18.67
N HIS A 3 4.56 13.94 -18.05
CA HIS A 3 5.07 13.17 -16.94
C HIS A 3 4.60 13.77 -15.61
N PRO A 4 4.17 12.98 -14.64
CA PRO A 4 3.77 13.49 -13.34
C PRO A 4 4.97 14.03 -12.56
N ILE A 5 4.74 15.14 -11.84
CA ILE A 5 5.61 15.50 -10.72
C ILE A 5 5.20 14.62 -9.54
N VAL A 6 6.18 13.96 -8.93
CA VAL A 6 5.96 13.10 -7.76
C VAL A 6 6.69 13.69 -6.56
N LYS A 7 5.96 13.84 -5.45
CA LYS A 7 6.50 14.19 -4.14
C LYS A 7 6.31 13.00 -3.19
N SER A 8 7.40 12.55 -2.61
CA SER A 8 7.44 11.47 -1.62
C SER A 8 7.50 12.01 -0.19
N PHE A 9 6.87 11.28 0.74
CA PHE A 9 6.88 11.53 2.17
C PHE A 9 7.22 10.23 2.89
N TYR A 10 8.25 10.27 3.75
CA TYR A 10 8.69 9.08 4.49
C TYR A 10 8.17 9.10 5.91
N ASP A 11 7.49 8.02 6.31
CA ASP A 11 7.15 7.79 7.71
C ASP A 11 8.21 6.93 8.37
N THR A 12 8.97 7.54 9.29
CA THR A 12 10.06 6.87 10.01
C THR A 12 9.58 5.83 11.01
N ALA A 13 8.31 5.90 11.43
CA ALA A 13 7.77 4.98 12.43
C ALA A 13 7.47 3.60 11.82
N THR A 14 7.01 3.58 10.57
CA THR A 14 6.61 2.35 9.85
C THR A 14 7.55 1.98 8.71
N GLY A 15 8.47 2.88 8.32
CA GLY A 15 9.32 2.71 7.14
C GLY A 15 8.57 2.86 5.82
N SER A 16 7.39 3.48 5.87
CA SER A 16 6.48 3.59 4.72
C SER A 16 6.71 4.86 3.92
N TRP A 17 6.57 4.76 2.61
CA TRP A 17 6.54 5.88 1.69
C TRP A 17 5.11 6.18 1.25
N GLN A 18 4.75 7.47 1.29
CA GLN A 18 3.49 8.03 0.82
C GLN A 18 3.78 8.97 -0.35
N TYR A 19 2.86 9.12 -1.29
CA TYR A 19 3.12 9.93 -2.46
C TYR A 19 1.99 10.90 -2.76
N VAL A 20 2.37 12.07 -3.28
CA VAL A 20 1.48 12.95 -4.04
C VAL A 20 2.04 13.05 -5.45
N PHE A 21 1.25 12.71 -6.45
CA PHE A 21 1.61 12.97 -7.82
C PHE A 21 0.61 13.92 -8.47
N HIS A 22 1.06 14.74 -9.39
CA HIS A 22 0.18 15.70 -10.07
C HIS A 22 0.65 16.04 -11.49
N ASP A 23 -0.30 16.44 -12.29
CA ASP A 23 -0.04 17.03 -13.60
C ASP A 23 0.52 18.46 -13.43
N PRO A 24 1.73 18.75 -13.97
CA PRO A 24 2.35 20.06 -13.84
C PRO A 24 1.57 21.20 -14.53
N GLU A 25 0.76 20.90 -15.55
CA GLU A 25 0.01 21.89 -16.30
C GLU A 25 -1.32 22.26 -15.63
N THR A 26 -2.09 21.23 -15.20
CA THR A 26 -3.43 21.44 -14.64
C THR A 26 -3.44 21.60 -13.12
N ARG A 27 -2.36 21.20 -12.44
CA ARG A 27 -2.29 21.11 -10.97
C ARG A 27 -3.31 20.12 -10.35
N GLU A 28 -3.92 19.25 -11.17
CA GLU A 28 -4.71 18.15 -10.68
C GLU A 28 -3.80 17.02 -10.22
N GLY A 29 -4.10 16.40 -9.07
CA GLY A 29 -3.25 15.39 -8.48
C GLY A 29 -4.00 14.26 -7.77
N ALA A 30 -3.25 13.28 -7.30
CA ALA A 30 -3.72 12.21 -6.42
C ALA A 30 -2.73 11.96 -5.30
N ILE A 31 -3.23 11.41 -4.19
CA ILE A 31 -2.45 10.96 -3.04
C ILE A 31 -2.47 9.44 -3.06
N VAL A 32 -1.32 8.79 -2.81
CA VAL A 32 -1.19 7.33 -2.78
C VAL A 32 -0.71 6.90 -1.40
N ASP A 33 -1.42 5.96 -0.80
CA ASP A 33 -1.14 5.26 0.46
C ASP A 33 -0.81 6.20 1.63
N PRO A 34 -1.72 7.13 1.99
CA PRO A 34 -1.46 8.08 3.05
C PRO A 34 -1.54 7.43 4.43
N VAL A 35 -0.57 7.75 5.29
CA VAL A 35 -0.42 7.21 6.65
C VAL A 35 -1.15 8.08 7.69
N LEU A 36 -1.94 7.43 8.55
CA LEU A 36 -2.44 8.00 9.80
C LEU A 36 -1.54 7.54 10.94
N ASP A 37 -0.97 8.48 11.68
CA ASP A 37 -0.12 8.15 12.84
C ASP A 37 -0.89 7.30 13.87
N TYR A 38 -0.23 6.26 14.36
CA TYR A 38 -0.77 5.41 15.42
C TYR A 38 0.31 5.05 16.45
N ASP A 39 0.02 5.32 17.70
CA ASP A 39 0.82 4.87 18.85
C ASP A 39 0.16 3.62 19.46
N PRO A 40 0.74 2.42 19.27
CA PRO A 40 0.16 1.19 19.79
C PRO A 40 0.19 1.10 21.32
N ASN A 41 1.14 1.78 21.98
CA ASN A 41 1.23 1.75 23.42
C ASN A 41 0.15 2.60 24.11
N ALA A 42 -0.22 3.71 23.47
CA ALA A 42 -1.27 4.60 23.96
C ALA A 42 -2.66 4.29 23.35
N GLY A 43 -2.72 3.48 22.27
CA GLY A 43 -3.93 3.31 21.48
C GLY A 43 -4.41 4.63 20.87
N ALA A 44 -3.48 5.54 20.53
CA ALA A 44 -3.78 6.90 20.09
C ALA A 44 -3.44 7.13 18.63
N THR A 45 -4.30 7.88 17.93
CA THR A 45 -4.05 8.32 16.54
C THR A 45 -3.73 9.81 16.49
N ALA A 46 -2.95 10.21 15.48
CA ALA A 46 -2.68 11.61 15.15
C ALA A 46 -2.66 11.80 13.63
N THR A 47 -2.62 13.05 13.17
CA THR A 47 -2.73 13.39 11.74
C THR A 47 -1.46 14.02 11.17
N ARG A 48 -0.35 14.00 11.91
CA ARG A 48 0.87 14.75 11.56
C ARG A 48 1.38 14.43 10.17
N ARG A 49 1.43 13.15 9.78
CA ARG A 49 1.87 12.72 8.44
C ARG A 49 0.91 13.17 7.34
N ALA A 50 -0.37 13.04 7.58
CA ALA A 50 -1.39 13.53 6.65
C ALA A 50 -1.39 15.06 6.55
N ASP A 51 -1.10 15.78 7.65
CA ASP A 51 -0.99 17.25 7.67
C ASP A 51 0.23 17.75 6.86
N GLU A 52 1.34 17.01 6.83
CA GLU A 52 2.47 17.29 5.94
C GLU A 52 2.05 17.22 4.46
N ILE A 53 1.23 16.23 4.09
CA ILE A 53 0.65 16.09 2.74
C ILE A 53 -0.27 17.29 2.45
N LEU A 54 -1.16 17.64 3.37
CA LEU A 54 -2.07 18.80 3.21
C LEU A 54 -1.30 20.11 3.03
N ALA A 55 -0.23 20.31 3.79
CA ALA A 55 0.62 21.49 3.66
C ALA A 55 1.29 21.59 2.27
N TYR A 56 1.78 20.46 1.74
CA TYR A 56 2.32 20.40 0.38
C TYR A 56 1.23 20.69 -0.68
N VAL A 57 0.08 20.02 -0.58
CA VAL A 57 -1.06 20.22 -1.49
C VAL A 57 -1.47 21.69 -1.55
N ALA A 58 -1.58 22.34 -0.38
CA ALA A 58 -1.91 23.76 -0.29
C ALA A 58 -0.80 24.66 -0.83
N GLY A 59 0.47 24.37 -0.49
CA GLY A 59 1.64 25.15 -0.93
C GLY A 59 1.84 25.14 -2.45
N GLU A 60 1.55 23.99 -3.09
CA GLU A 60 1.63 23.84 -4.55
C GLU A 60 0.32 24.25 -5.27
N GLY A 61 -0.74 24.57 -4.53
CA GLY A 61 -2.04 24.91 -5.12
C GLY A 61 -2.67 23.74 -5.91
N LEU A 62 -2.53 22.51 -5.40
CA LEU A 62 -3.03 21.32 -6.08
C LEU A 62 -4.52 21.11 -5.84
N THR A 63 -5.20 20.55 -6.82
CA THR A 63 -6.56 20.02 -6.71
C THR A 63 -6.50 18.49 -6.69
N ILE A 64 -6.70 17.89 -5.54
CA ILE A 64 -6.65 16.42 -5.42
C ILE A 64 -7.95 15.82 -5.94
N LYS A 65 -7.82 14.91 -6.91
CA LYS A 65 -8.93 14.21 -7.56
C LYS A 65 -9.22 12.87 -6.90
N TRP A 66 -8.19 12.21 -6.37
CA TRP A 66 -8.27 10.90 -5.76
C TRP A 66 -7.32 10.75 -4.58
N ILE A 67 -7.78 10.01 -3.57
CA ILE A 67 -6.96 9.44 -2.50
C ILE A 67 -6.99 7.93 -2.73
N LEU A 68 -5.84 7.35 -3.04
CA LEU A 68 -5.68 6.01 -3.59
C LEU A 68 -5.00 5.12 -2.56
N ASP A 69 -5.63 3.99 -2.22
CA ASP A 69 -4.98 2.90 -1.50
C ASP A 69 -4.56 1.82 -2.52
N THR A 70 -3.35 1.27 -2.40
CA THR A 70 -2.89 0.15 -3.24
C THR A 70 -3.42 -1.18 -2.71
N HIS A 71 -3.53 -1.32 -1.40
CA HIS A 71 -4.08 -2.48 -0.71
C HIS A 71 -4.43 -2.11 0.75
N PRO A 72 -5.15 -2.96 1.50
CA PRO A 72 -5.27 -2.81 2.95
C PRO A 72 -3.93 -3.12 3.64
N HIS A 73 -3.24 -2.08 4.10
CA HIS A 73 -1.91 -2.16 4.71
C HIS A 73 -1.93 -2.88 6.06
N ALA A 74 -0.86 -3.62 6.35
CA ALA A 74 -0.68 -4.35 7.61
C ALA A 74 0.24 -3.61 8.61
N ASP A 75 0.94 -2.58 8.16
CA ASP A 75 2.01 -1.88 8.88
C ASP A 75 1.65 -0.48 9.37
N HIS A 76 0.61 0.13 8.79
CA HIS A 76 0.12 1.46 9.19
C HIS A 76 -1.39 1.60 8.99
N PHE A 77 -1.99 2.62 9.60
CA PHE A 77 -3.39 2.99 9.34
C PHE A 77 -3.45 3.92 8.13
N SER A 78 -4.46 3.74 7.26
CA SER A 78 -4.71 4.68 6.16
C SER A 78 -5.34 5.98 6.67
N ALA A 79 -4.78 7.12 6.26
CA ALA A 79 -5.34 8.45 6.49
C ALA A 79 -6.41 8.85 5.45
N GLY A 80 -6.83 7.93 4.59
CA GLY A 80 -7.80 8.20 3.52
C GLY A 80 -9.06 8.95 3.98
N PRO A 81 -9.76 8.53 5.06
CA PRO A 81 -10.94 9.24 5.56
C PRO A 81 -10.67 10.66 6.03
N TYR A 82 -9.55 10.89 6.72
CA TYR A 82 -9.16 12.22 7.18
C TYR A 82 -8.88 13.16 5.99
N LEU A 83 -8.06 12.72 5.04
CA LEU A 83 -7.76 13.52 3.84
C LEU A 83 -9.00 13.77 2.97
N LYS A 84 -9.91 12.78 2.88
CA LYS A 84 -11.20 12.95 2.22
C LYS A 84 -12.02 14.07 2.85
N GLU A 85 -12.05 14.14 4.19
CA GLU A 85 -12.76 15.20 4.91
C GLU A 85 -12.15 16.57 4.65
N GLN A 86 -10.81 16.66 4.62
CA GLN A 86 -10.10 17.93 4.44
C GLN A 86 -10.15 18.44 2.97
N LEU A 87 -10.06 17.53 1.99
CA LEU A 87 -9.88 17.87 0.58
C LEU A 87 -11.17 17.71 -0.26
N GLY A 88 -12.18 17.01 0.25
CA GLY A 88 -13.37 16.66 -0.52
C GLY A 88 -13.12 15.63 -1.63
N ALA A 89 -11.92 15.08 -1.74
CA ALA A 89 -11.55 14.12 -2.76
C ALA A 89 -12.06 12.71 -2.41
N PRO A 90 -12.57 11.91 -3.38
CA PRO A 90 -12.99 10.54 -3.12
C PRO A 90 -11.80 9.62 -2.86
N THR A 91 -12.02 8.57 -2.05
CA THR A 91 -11.07 7.46 -1.85
C THR A 91 -11.32 6.35 -2.86
N ALA A 92 -10.28 5.62 -3.25
CA ALA A 92 -10.41 4.46 -4.14
C ALA A 92 -9.37 3.37 -3.83
N ILE A 93 -9.71 2.12 -4.24
CA ILE A 93 -8.85 0.93 -4.11
C ILE A 93 -9.24 -0.07 -5.22
N GLY A 94 -8.50 -1.18 -5.36
CA GLY A 94 -8.87 -2.27 -6.26
C GLY A 94 -10.12 -3.04 -5.81
N GLU A 95 -10.96 -3.49 -6.75
CA GLU A 95 -12.23 -4.18 -6.45
C GLU A 95 -12.04 -5.50 -5.67
N LYS A 96 -10.85 -6.11 -5.73
CA LYS A 96 -10.53 -7.34 -4.99
C LYS A 96 -10.41 -7.13 -3.48
N VAL A 97 -10.49 -5.88 -3.00
CA VAL A 97 -10.57 -5.58 -1.56
C VAL A 97 -11.68 -6.36 -0.86
N VAL A 98 -12.76 -6.70 -1.57
CA VAL A 98 -13.87 -7.49 -1.03
C VAL A 98 -13.42 -8.88 -0.56
N GLU A 99 -12.42 -9.48 -1.21
CA GLU A 99 -11.85 -10.77 -0.81
C GLU A 99 -11.04 -10.64 0.50
N VAL A 100 -10.29 -9.55 0.64
CA VAL A 100 -9.57 -9.23 1.88
C VAL A 100 -10.55 -8.95 3.01
N GLN A 101 -11.61 -8.17 2.75
CA GLN A 101 -12.67 -7.92 3.72
C GLN A 101 -13.32 -9.20 4.21
N LYS A 102 -13.64 -10.13 3.28
CA LYS A 102 -14.24 -11.43 3.60
C LYS A 102 -13.32 -12.27 4.49
N LEU A 103 -12.05 -12.36 4.13
CA LEU A 103 -11.04 -13.12 4.89
C LEU A 103 -10.90 -12.56 6.31
N TRP A 104 -10.65 -11.27 6.43
CA TRP A 104 -10.38 -10.63 7.72
C TRP A 104 -11.65 -10.43 8.57
N LYS A 105 -12.85 -10.33 7.96
CA LYS A 105 -14.11 -10.44 8.70
C LYS A 105 -14.18 -11.75 9.51
N GLY A 106 -13.76 -12.85 8.90
CA GLY A 106 -13.70 -14.16 9.58
C GLY A 106 -12.69 -14.18 10.73
N ILE A 107 -11.46 -13.71 10.46
CA ILE A 107 -10.37 -13.68 11.45
C ILE A 107 -10.74 -12.83 12.67
N TYR A 108 -11.29 -11.62 12.45
CA TYR A 108 -11.73 -10.74 13.56
C TYR A 108 -13.09 -11.11 14.15
N ASN A 109 -13.78 -12.10 13.58
CA ASN A 109 -15.15 -12.43 13.97
C ASN A 109 -16.03 -11.15 14.05
N LEU A 110 -16.05 -10.39 12.94
CA LEU A 110 -16.89 -9.20 12.84
C LEU A 110 -18.34 -9.60 12.60
N ASP A 111 -19.26 -8.79 13.11
CA ASP A 111 -20.70 -9.01 12.97
C ASP A 111 -21.22 -8.79 11.53
N ASP A 112 -22.50 -9.07 11.31
CA ASP A 112 -23.13 -8.93 9.99
C ASP A 112 -23.29 -7.48 9.54
N GLY A 113 -23.19 -6.50 10.45
CA GLY A 113 -23.16 -5.09 10.12
C GLY A 113 -21.90 -4.67 9.38
N PHE A 114 -20.80 -5.43 9.49
CA PHE A 114 -19.60 -5.18 8.69
C PHE A 114 -19.81 -5.63 7.23
N ARG A 115 -19.89 -4.66 6.33
CA ARG A 115 -20.10 -4.88 4.89
C ARG A 115 -18.79 -5.30 4.21
N ILE A 116 -18.88 -6.33 3.37
CA ILE A 116 -17.76 -6.88 2.57
C ILE A 116 -17.97 -6.58 1.07
N ASP A 117 -18.36 -5.38 0.74
CA ASP A 117 -18.70 -4.95 -0.63
C ASP A 117 -17.82 -3.79 -1.14
N GLY A 118 -16.77 -3.45 -0.39
CA GLY A 118 -15.91 -2.32 -0.72
C GLY A 118 -16.56 -0.94 -0.59
N GLY A 119 -17.80 -0.86 -0.11
CA GLY A 119 -18.56 0.40 0.03
C GLY A 119 -17.97 1.40 1.02
N GLN A 120 -16.85 1.06 1.65
CA GLN A 120 -16.05 1.94 2.49
C GLN A 120 -15.25 2.96 1.67
N TRP A 121 -14.92 2.65 0.43
CA TRP A 121 -14.29 3.55 -0.54
C TRP A 121 -15.32 4.19 -1.47
N GLY A 122 -14.94 5.32 -2.06
CA GLY A 122 -15.77 6.02 -3.03
C GLY A 122 -15.80 5.32 -4.41
N ARG A 123 -14.75 4.55 -4.73
CA ARG A 123 -14.64 3.77 -5.98
C ARG A 123 -13.82 2.51 -5.77
N LEU A 124 -14.20 1.47 -6.50
CA LEU A 124 -13.42 0.25 -6.70
C LEU A 124 -12.97 0.19 -8.16
N PHE A 125 -11.67 0.01 -8.38
CA PHE A 125 -11.11 -0.11 -9.72
C PHE A 125 -10.98 -1.58 -10.15
N ALA A 126 -11.30 -1.85 -11.40
CA ALA A 126 -11.05 -3.14 -12.04
C ALA A 126 -9.61 -3.21 -12.61
N ASP A 127 -9.11 -4.44 -12.85
CA ASP A 127 -7.82 -4.65 -13.51
C ASP A 127 -7.84 -4.10 -14.94
N GLY A 128 -6.80 -3.35 -15.31
CA GLY A 128 -6.67 -2.70 -16.61
C GLY A 128 -7.56 -1.47 -16.81
N GLU A 129 -8.31 -1.06 -15.80
CA GLU A 129 -9.08 0.18 -15.85
C GLU A 129 -8.16 1.40 -15.90
N THR A 130 -8.58 2.48 -16.58
CA THR A 130 -7.86 3.74 -16.64
C THR A 130 -8.72 4.91 -16.16
N PHE A 131 -8.07 5.94 -15.64
CA PHE A 131 -8.70 7.22 -15.29
C PHE A 131 -7.72 8.37 -15.51
N MET A 132 -8.22 9.60 -15.49
CA MET A 132 -7.40 10.79 -15.76
C MET A 132 -7.10 11.58 -14.49
N ILE A 133 -5.87 12.09 -14.41
CA ILE A 133 -5.44 13.14 -13.49
C ILE A 133 -4.89 14.28 -14.37
N GLY A 134 -5.69 15.32 -14.56
CA GLY A 134 -5.38 16.35 -15.56
C GLY A 134 -5.24 15.73 -16.95
N GLY A 135 -4.10 15.96 -17.59
CA GLY A 135 -3.73 15.35 -18.87
C GLY A 135 -3.01 14.01 -18.77
N ILE A 136 -2.85 13.45 -17.56
CA ILE A 136 -2.12 12.20 -17.32
C ILE A 136 -3.13 11.04 -17.22
N GLU A 137 -2.99 10.04 -18.09
CA GLU A 137 -3.69 8.77 -17.93
C GLU A 137 -3.04 7.94 -16.83
N VAL A 138 -3.86 7.39 -15.94
CA VAL A 138 -3.46 6.48 -14.88
C VAL A 138 -4.08 5.12 -15.14
N ALA A 139 -3.24 4.10 -15.33
CA ALA A 139 -3.68 2.72 -15.48
C ALA A 139 -3.61 1.98 -14.13
N VAL A 140 -4.58 1.11 -13.89
CA VAL A 140 -4.64 0.24 -12.73
C VAL A 140 -4.17 -1.15 -13.12
N LEU A 141 -3.13 -1.66 -12.47
CA LEU A 141 -2.63 -3.01 -12.66
C LEU A 141 -2.87 -3.82 -11.39
N PHE A 142 -3.59 -4.94 -11.49
CA PHE A 142 -3.67 -5.86 -10.36
C PHE A 142 -2.34 -6.59 -10.19
N THR A 143 -1.80 -6.50 -8.98
CA THR A 143 -0.51 -7.07 -8.58
C THR A 143 -0.66 -7.92 -7.31
N PRO A 144 -1.61 -8.92 -7.29
CA PRO A 144 -1.79 -9.77 -6.11
C PRO A 144 -0.54 -10.61 -5.82
N GLY A 145 -0.52 -11.19 -4.62
CA GLY A 145 0.54 -12.09 -4.18
C GLY A 145 1.15 -11.68 -2.84
N HIS A 146 1.37 -10.38 -2.59
CA HIS A 146 1.58 -9.86 -1.24
C HIS A 146 0.25 -9.92 -0.46
N THR A 147 -0.81 -9.37 -1.05
CA THR A 147 -2.20 -9.55 -0.61
C THR A 147 -3.08 -9.98 -1.78
N LEU A 148 -4.31 -10.43 -1.49
CA LEU A 148 -5.31 -10.79 -2.52
C LEU A 148 -5.72 -9.58 -3.38
N ALA A 149 -5.59 -8.36 -2.86
CA ALA A 149 -6.16 -7.15 -3.45
C ALA A 149 -5.11 -6.12 -3.88
N SER A 150 -3.81 -6.45 -3.81
CA SER A 150 -2.75 -5.51 -4.19
C SER A 150 -2.90 -5.07 -5.64
N ILE A 151 -2.76 -3.76 -5.85
CA ILE A 151 -2.76 -3.12 -7.17
C ILE A 151 -1.59 -2.14 -7.26
N ALA A 152 -1.16 -1.83 -8.47
CA ALA A 152 -0.25 -0.74 -8.77
C ALA A 152 -0.96 0.32 -9.61
N TYR A 153 -0.60 1.59 -9.42
CA TYR A 153 -1.06 2.69 -10.25
C TYR A 153 0.08 3.15 -11.17
N VAL A 154 -0.16 3.19 -12.47
CA VAL A 154 0.82 3.64 -13.46
C VAL A 154 0.34 4.95 -14.08
N ALA A 155 0.95 6.06 -13.67
CA ALA A 155 0.63 7.41 -14.11
C ALA A 155 1.73 7.91 -15.05
N GLY A 156 1.48 7.91 -16.36
CA GLY A 156 2.50 8.27 -17.35
C GLY A 156 3.75 7.39 -17.24
N ASP A 157 4.89 7.95 -16.81
CA ASP A 157 6.15 7.24 -16.59
C ASP A 157 6.38 6.81 -15.13
N ALA A 158 5.43 7.01 -14.23
CA ALA A 158 5.56 6.71 -12.81
C ALA A 158 4.65 5.52 -12.41
N ALA A 159 5.22 4.45 -11.87
CA ALA A 159 4.52 3.28 -11.36
C ALA A 159 4.63 3.24 -9.82
N PHE A 160 3.50 3.38 -9.13
CA PHE A 160 3.38 3.24 -7.67
C PHE A 160 3.04 1.79 -7.39
N VAL A 161 4.05 1.00 -7.02
CA VAL A 161 3.96 -0.47 -6.96
C VAL A 161 3.79 -1.00 -5.55
N HIS A 162 3.95 -0.13 -4.57
CA HIS A 162 3.91 -0.41 -3.13
C HIS A 162 4.56 -1.76 -2.78
N ASP A 163 3.89 -2.62 -2.00
CA ASP A 163 4.43 -3.90 -1.53
C ASP A 163 4.35 -5.03 -2.59
N THR A 164 4.78 -4.73 -3.79
CA THR A 164 5.08 -5.73 -4.84
C THR A 164 6.59 -5.80 -5.08
N LEU A 165 7.24 -4.64 -5.25
CA LEU A 165 8.68 -4.49 -5.36
C LEU A 165 9.19 -3.61 -4.23
N MET A 166 10.39 -3.90 -3.76
CA MET A 166 11.19 -3.06 -2.88
C MET A 166 12.33 -2.40 -3.67
N MET A 167 13.17 -1.61 -3.01
CA MET A 167 14.40 -1.14 -3.64
C MET A 167 15.23 -2.34 -4.13
N PRO A 168 16.00 -2.20 -5.23
CA PRO A 168 16.74 -3.33 -5.82
C PRO A 168 17.63 -4.11 -4.84
N ASP A 169 18.22 -3.43 -3.87
CA ASP A 169 19.04 -4.03 -2.80
C ASP A 169 18.23 -4.69 -1.67
N SER A 170 16.93 -4.45 -1.63
CA SER A 170 15.98 -5.04 -0.68
C SER A 170 15.12 -6.16 -1.30
N GLY A 171 14.95 -6.15 -2.62
CA GLY A 171 14.30 -7.22 -3.39
C GLY A 171 12.79 -7.05 -3.55
N THR A 172 12.00 -7.92 -2.93
CA THR A 172 10.54 -7.95 -3.05
C THR A 172 9.88 -8.11 -1.68
N SER A 173 8.61 -7.76 -1.59
CA SER A 173 7.83 -7.94 -0.36
C SER A 173 7.63 -9.42 0.00
N ARG A 174 7.17 -9.67 1.21
CA ARG A 174 6.71 -10.99 1.69
C ARG A 174 5.39 -11.39 1.04
N ALA A 175 5.14 -12.71 0.99
CA ALA A 175 3.96 -13.30 0.38
C ALA A 175 3.25 -14.34 1.29
N ASP A 176 3.54 -14.33 2.59
CA ASP A 176 3.04 -15.30 3.58
C ASP A 176 1.85 -14.78 4.41
N PHE A 177 1.35 -13.59 4.09
CA PHE A 177 0.12 -13.11 4.71
C PHE A 177 -1.08 -14.00 4.35
N PRO A 178 -2.13 -14.03 5.20
CA PRO A 178 -3.36 -14.71 4.84
C PRO A 178 -3.86 -14.28 3.45
N GLY A 179 -3.84 -15.22 2.50
CA GLY A 179 -4.16 -14.98 1.10
C GLY A 179 -2.99 -14.55 0.21
N GLY A 180 -1.76 -14.45 0.75
CA GLY A 180 -0.54 -14.24 -0.04
C GLY A 180 -0.09 -15.51 -0.77
N ASP A 181 0.72 -15.34 -1.82
CA ASP A 181 1.27 -16.44 -2.63
C ASP A 181 2.49 -15.95 -3.41
N ALA A 182 3.64 -16.59 -3.20
CA ALA A 182 4.91 -16.19 -3.84
C ALA A 182 4.90 -16.37 -5.37
N ALA A 183 4.20 -17.39 -5.88
CA ALA A 183 4.12 -17.64 -7.31
C ALA A 183 3.21 -16.62 -8.02
N ILE A 184 2.15 -16.17 -7.35
CA ILE A 184 1.28 -15.10 -7.82
C ILE A 184 2.03 -13.77 -7.75
N LEU A 185 2.76 -13.50 -6.67
CA LEU A 185 3.58 -12.29 -6.53
C LEU A 185 4.62 -12.19 -7.65
N HIS A 186 5.29 -13.28 -8.00
CA HIS A 186 6.22 -13.31 -9.14
C HIS A 186 5.54 -12.89 -10.45
N ALA A 187 4.36 -13.44 -10.74
CA ALA A 187 3.61 -13.06 -11.97
C ALA A 187 3.21 -11.58 -11.96
N SER A 188 2.88 -11.02 -10.79
CA SER A 188 2.59 -9.59 -10.61
C SER A 188 3.83 -8.73 -10.85
N ILE A 189 4.99 -9.16 -10.36
CA ILE A 189 6.27 -8.50 -10.61
C ILE A 189 6.59 -8.49 -12.10
N GLU A 190 6.42 -9.61 -12.80
CA GLU A 190 6.64 -9.68 -14.26
C GLU A 190 5.75 -8.68 -15.03
N ARG A 191 4.49 -8.45 -14.58
CA ARG A 191 3.63 -7.43 -15.17
C ARG A 191 4.21 -6.01 -15.02
N ILE A 192 4.79 -5.70 -13.86
CA ILE A 192 5.44 -4.40 -13.63
C ILE A 192 6.71 -4.29 -14.48
N LEU A 193 7.53 -5.35 -14.54
CA LEU A 193 8.76 -5.37 -15.32
C LEU A 193 8.53 -5.41 -16.83
N ALA A 194 7.31 -5.65 -17.31
CA ALA A 194 6.91 -5.50 -18.70
C ALA A 194 6.65 -4.04 -19.12
N LEU A 195 6.62 -3.10 -18.18
CA LEU A 195 6.58 -1.67 -18.46
C LEU A 195 7.88 -1.21 -19.13
N PRO A 196 7.90 -0.05 -19.82
CA PRO A 196 9.12 0.48 -20.41
C PRO A 196 10.27 0.59 -19.41
N ASP A 197 11.49 0.30 -19.84
CA ASP A 197 12.70 0.28 -19.01
C ASP A 197 12.92 1.55 -18.18
N ASP A 198 12.58 2.72 -18.73
CA ASP A 198 12.75 4.02 -18.08
C ASP A 198 11.55 4.41 -17.19
N THR A 199 10.54 3.53 -17.02
CA THR A 199 9.45 3.76 -16.09
C THR A 199 10.01 3.85 -14.67
N ARG A 200 9.73 4.96 -13.99
CA ARG A 200 10.07 5.16 -12.57
C ARG A 200 9.20 4.27 -11.70
N VAL A 201 9.82 3.55 -10.79
CA VAL A 201 9.15 2.62 -9.87
C VAL A 201 9.23 3.19 -8.46
N PHE A 202 8.08 3.47 -7.87
CA PHE A 202 7.93 4.01 -6.51
C PHE A 202 7.45 2.91 -5.57
N VAL A 203 8.30 2.58 -4.57
CA VAL A 203 8.07 1.48 -3.63
C VAL A 203 7.30 1.93 -2.38
N GLY A 204 6.67 0.99 -1.67
CA GLY A 204 5.95 1.28 -0.44
C GLY A 204 6.83 1.38 0.80
N HIS A 205 7.90 0.59 0.84
CA HIS A 205 8.79 0.52 1.99
C HIS A 205 10.25 0.53 1.60
N ASP A 206 11.06 1.10 2.47
CA ASP A 206 12.50 0.92 2.42
C ASP A 206 13.08 0.89 3.84
N TYR A 207 13.61 -0.25 4.21
CA TYR A 207 14.23 -0.49 5.52
C TYR A 207 15.72 -0.15 5.53
N ALA A 208 16.21 0.55 4.50
CA ALA A 208 17.54 1.11 4.39
C ALA A 208 18.66 0.10 4.78
N PRO A 209 18.82 -1.03 4.05
CA PRO A 209 19.83 -2.02 4.37
C PRO A 209 21.22 -1.37 4.48
N ASP A 210 22.07 -1.93 5.35
CA ASP A 210 23.43 -1.44 5.63
C ASP A 210 23.51 0.01 6.16
N GLY A 211 22.37 0.58 6.63
CA GLY A 211 22.32 1.91 7.26
C GLY A 211 22.40 3.07 6.26
N ARG A 212 22.12 2.83 4.97
CA ARG A 212 21.96 3.93 4.01
C ARG A 212 20.70 4.75 4.29
N GLU A 213 20.60 5.93 3.69
CA GLU A 213 19.37 6.71 3.74
C GLU A 213 18.23 5.99 3.00
N PRO A 214 16.97 6.10 3.48
CA PRO A 214 15.81 5.52 2.82
C PRO A 214 15.61 6.07 1.39
N LEU A 215 15.34 5.17 0.45
CA LEU A 215 15.06 5.49 -0.96
C LEU A 215 13.65 5.03 -1.34
N CYS A 216 13.05 5.71 -2.29
CA CYS A 216 11.69 5.40 -2.73
C CYS A 216 11.55 5.16 -4.23
N GLU A 217 12.56 5.52 -5.01
CA GLU A 217 12.48 5.53 -6.47
C GLU A 217 13.61 4.68 -7.08
N SER A 218 13.23 3.87 -8.05
CA SER A 218 14.12 3.15 -8.96
C SER A 218 13.52 3.21 -10.37
N THR A 219 14.04 2.42 -11.31
CA THR A 219 13.45 2.23 -12.63
C THR A 219 13.21 0.75 -12.91
N VAL A 220 12.33 0.43 -13.87
CA VAL A 220 12.14 -0.94 -14.36
C VAL A 220 13.48 -1.56 -14.78
N ARG A 221 14.32 -0.81 -15.49
CA ARG A 221 15.67 -1.22 -15.86
C ARG A 221 16.51 -1.62 -14.64
N GLN A 222 16.56 -0.76 -13.61
CA GLN A 222 17.33 -1.05 -12.38
C GLN A 222 16.79 -2.27 -11.64
N GLN A 223 15.48 -2.44 -11.59
CA GLN A 223 14.87 -3.64 -11.01
C GLN A 223 15.29 -4.90 -11.76
N ARG A 224 15.25 -4.89 -13.09
CA ARG A 224 15.66 -6.03 -13.93
C ARG A 224 17.14 -6.33 -13.83
N GLU A 225 18.00 -5.33 -13.76
CA GLU A 225 19.46 -5.52 -13.76
C GLU A 225 20.02 -5.90 -12.39
N SER A 226 19.46 -5.39 -11.31
CA SER A 226 20.11 -5.43 -10.00
C SER A 226 19.26 -5.88 -8.83
N ASN A 227 17.93 -6.11 -8.99
CA ASN A 227 17.12 -6.59 -7.88
C ASN A 227 17.61 -7.96 -7.40
N ILE A 228 17.90 -8.06 -6.10
CA ILE A 228 18.52 -9.24 -5.49
C ILE A 228 17.65 -10.51 -5.54
N HIS A 229 16.32 -10.36 -5.76
CA HIS A 229 15.36 -11.47 -5.76
C HIS A 229 14.86 -11.85 -7.17
N ILE A 230 14.90 -10.92 -8.15
CA ILE A 230 14.16 -11.10 -9.42
C ILE A 230 14.90 -10.53 -10.65
N ARG A 231 16.20 -10.25 -10.55
CA ARG A 231 16.97 -9.77 -11.70
C ARG A 231 16.88 -10.73 -12.89
N ASP A 232 17.10 -10.21 -14.07
CA ASP A 232 17.06 -10.97 -15.32
C ASP A 232 17.85 -12.30 -15.21
N GLY A 233 17.21 -13.39 -15.63
CA GLY A 233 17.76 -14.74 -15.56
C GLY A 233 17.46 -15.48 -14.24
N PHE A 234 16.78 -14.87 -13.28
CA PHE A 234 16.34 -15.58 -12.08
C PHE A 234 15.08 -16.38 -12.39
N ALA A 235 15.11 -17.70 -12.19
CA ALA A 235 13.98 -18.54 -12.54
C ALA A 235 12.83 -18.38 -11.52
N ARG A 236 11.57 -18.46 -11.99
CA ARG A 236 10.39 -18.39 -11.13
C ARG A 236 10.43 -19.40 -9.98
N SER A 237 10.90 -20.65 -10.26
CA SER A 237 11.01 -21.68 -9.21
C SER A 237 11.98 -21.28 -8.10
N ASP A 238 13.08 -20.63 -8.47
CA ASP A 238 14.10 -20.18 -7.52
C ASP A 238 13.59 -19.01 -6.71
N TYR A 239 12.82 -18.10 -7.34
CA TYR A 239 12.15 -17.02 -6.64
C TYR A 239 11.16 -17.53 -5.59
N VAL A 240 10.28 -18.47 -5.96
CA VAL A 240 9.30 -19.04 -5.04
C VAL A 240 10.01 -19.71 -3.85
N ALA A 241 11.01 -20.54 -4.12
CA ALA A 241 11.77 -21.22 -3.07
C ALA A 241 12.50 -20.22 -2.14
N LEU A 242 13.08 -19.15 -2.70
CA LEU A 242 13.73 -18.09 -1.94
C LEU A 242 12.69 -17.35 -1.06
N ARG A 243 11.54 -17.00 -1.64
CA ARG A 243 10.50 -16.23 -0.94
C ARG A 243 9.90 -17.04 0.20
N ASP A 244 9.52 -18.30 -0.05
CA ASP A 244 8.96 -19.19 0.96
C ASP A 244 9.95 -19.41 2.13
N ALA A 245 11.23 -19.67 1.81
CA ALA A 245 12.27 -19.86 2.82
C ALA A 245 12.51 -18.59 3.67
N ARG A 246 12.50 -17.40 3.03
CA ARG A 246 12.70 -16.13 3.73
C ARG A 246 11.48 -15.78 4.59
N ASP A 247 10.28 -15.92 4.06
CA ASP A 247 9.05 -15.58 4.76
C ASP A 247 8.84 -16.43 6.02
N ALA A 248 9.21 -17.72 5.96
CA ALA A 248 9.16 -18.61 7.12
C ALA A 248 10.05 -18.15 8.31
N THR A 249 10.96 -17.19 8.10
CA THR A 249 11.83 -16.63 9.15
C THR A 249 11.41 -15.25 9.63
N LEU A 250 10.38 -14.65 9.03
CA LEU A 250 9.96 -13.29 9.36
C LEU A 250 8.88 -13.29 10.44
N PRO A 251 9.01 -12.46 11.49
CA PRO A 251 7.90 -12.24 12.43
C PRO A 251 6.72 -11.56 11.69
N LEU A 252 5.53 -11.65 12.26
CA LEU A 252 4.39 -10.87 11.78
C LEU A 252 4.69 -9.36 11.98
N PRO A 253 4.18 -8.48 11.09
CA PRO A 253 4.32 -7.05 11.31
C PRO A 253 3.68 -6.61 12.63
N ASP A 254 4.35 -5.74 13.37
CA ASP A 254 3.95 -5.31 14.71
C ASP A 254 2.52 -4.75 14.77
N LEU A 255 2.09 -4.05 13.72
CA LEU A 255 0.78 -3.42 13.67
C LEU A 255 -0.28 -4.23 12.91
N MET A 256 0.05 -5.43 12.38
CA MET A 256 -0.85 -6.16 11.47
C MET A 256 -2.28 -6.31 12.01
N LEU A 257 -2.41 -6.75 13.25
CA LEU A 257 -3.73 -6.99 13.86
C LEU A 257 -4.51 -5.68 14.15
N ALA A 258 -3.83 -4.59 14.35
CA ALA A 258 -4.45 -3.27 14.50
C ALA A 258 -4.77 -2.65 13.14
N ALA A 259 -3.78 -2.60 12.24
CA ALA A 259 -3.86 -1.91 10.97
C ALA A 259 -4.90 -2.52 10.02
N LEU A 260 -4.89 -3.85 9.85
CA LEU A 260 -5.87 -4.49 8.96
C LEU A 260 -7.30 -4.32 9.43
N GLN A 261 -7.55 -4.26 10.74
CA GLN A 261 -8.90 -4.01 11.26
C GLN A 261 -9.41 -2.61 10.88
N ILE A 262 -8.52 -1.63 10.78
CA ILE A 262 -8.83 -0.27 10.33
C ILE A 262 -8.92 -0.22 8.80
N ASN A 263 -7.95 -0.82 8.13
CA ASN A 263 -7.78 -0.66 6.67
C ASN A 263 -8.83 -1.43 5.86
N ILE A 264 -9.36 -2.57 6.35
CA ILE A 264 -10.54 -3.20 5.72
C ILE A 264 -11.82 -2.33 5.86
N ARG A 265 -11.78 -1.27 6.70
CA ARG A 265 -12.83 -0.24 6.84
C ARG A 265 -12.52 1.02 6.02
N GLY A 266 -11.54 0.94 5.09
CA GLY A 266 -11.10 2.10 4.33
C GLY A 266 -10.46 3.18 5.20
N GLY A 267 -9.68 2.80 6.22
CA GLY A 267 -9.02 3.69 7.16
C GLY A 267 -9.92 4.23 8.28
N ARG A 268 -11.18 3.81 8.36
CA ARG A 268 -12.09 4.29 9.41
C ARG A 268 -11.90 3.51 10.70
N LEU A 269 -11.86 4.23 11.81
CA LEU A 269 -11.88 3.63 13.13
C LEU A 269 -13.20 2.86 13.34
N PRO A 270 -13.20 1.78 14.17
CA PRO A 270 -14.41 1.07 14.53
C PRO A 270 -15.48 2.00 15.12
N GLU A 271 -16.74 1.62 15.02
CA GLU A 271 -17.83 2.37 15.67
C GLU A 271 -17.64 2.39 17.19
N PRO A 272 -18.03 3.49 17.88
CA PRO A 272 -17.95 3.55 19.33
C PRO A 272 -18.90 2.54 19.97
N GLU A 273 -18.45 1.91 21.06
CA GLU A 273 -19.29 1.05 21.89
C GLU A 273 -20.20 1.85 22.82
N ALA A 274 -21.00 1.17 23.64
CA ALA A 274 -22.00 1.78 24.50
C ALA A 274 -21.47 2.87 25.47
N ASN A 275 -20.18 2.82 25.80
CA ASN A 275 -19.49 3.81 26.64
C ASN A 275 -18.91 4.99 25.83
N GLY A 276 -19.13 5.04 24.51
CA GLY A 276 -18.59 6.05 23.61
C GLY A 276 -17.12 5.87 23.21
N GLN A 277 -16.45 4.80 23.65
CA GLN A 277 -15.07 4.49 23.30
C GLN A 277 -15.01 3.54 22.10
N ARG A 278 -13.91 3.62 21.32
CA ARG A 278 -13.63 2.73 20.20
C ARG A 278 -12.59 1.70 20.62
N TYR A 279 -12.75 0.47 20.15
CA TYR A 279 -11.89 -0.64 20.54
C TYR A 279 -11.40 -1.40 19.30
N LEU A 280 -10.18 -1.93 19.40
CA LEU A 280 -9.65 -2.91 18.46
C LEU A 280 -9.82 -4.31 19.05
N LYS A 281 -10.27 -5.27 18.24
CA LYS A 281 -10.33 -6.68 18.57
C LYS A 281 -9.03 -7.36 18.20
N ILE A 282 -8.39 -7.99 19.14
CA ILE A 282 -7.18 -8.80 18.89
C ILE A 282 -7.55 -10.28 19.05
N PRO A 283 -7.54 -11.08 17.97
CA PRO A 283 -7.76 -12.52 18.07
C PRO A 283 -6.57 -13.19 18.75
N LEU A 284 -6.80 -13.92 19.83
CA LEU A 284 -5.74 -14.62 20.56
C LEU A 284 -5.49 -16.01 19.94
N ASN A 285 -4.22 -16.40 19.83
CA ASN A 285 -3.79 -17.71 19.32
C ASN A 285 -4.31 -18.04 17.91
N GLN A 286 -4.59 -17.02 17.10
CA GLN A 286 -4.98 -17.18 15.69
C GLN A 286 -3.75 -17.35 14.80
N PHE A 287 -2.63 -16.76 15.18
CA PHE A 287 -1.34 -16.82 14.50
C PHE A 287 -0.29 -17.40 15.46
N GLU A 288 0.76 -17.99 14.90
CA GLU A 288 1.90 -18.44 15.70
C GLU A 288 2.68 -17.21 16.19
N GLY A 289 3.03 -17.23 17.48
CA GLY A 289 3.85 -16.17 18.09
C GLY A 289 5.33 -16.57 18.07
N ASP A 290 6.21 -15.57 17.97
CA ASP A 290 7.64 -15.76 18.22
C ASP A 290 7.92 -15.53 19.71
N PHE A 291 8.33 -16.58 20.41
CA PHE A 291 8.73 -16.57 21.83
C PHE A 291 10.22 -16.88 22.01
N SER A 292 11.02 -16.78 20.93
CA SER A 292 12.47 -16.93 21.02
C SER A 292 13.07 -15.76 21.78
N GLU A 293 13.88 -16.08 22.84
CA GLU A 293 14.65 -15.09 23.64
C GLU A 293 15.90 -14.61 22.90
#